data_cff3ae4531968babcdf2581574ea2cc0
#
_entry.id   cff3ae4531968babcdf2581574ea2cc0
#
_cell.length_a   1.000
_cell.length_b   1.000
_cell.length_c   1.000
_cell.angle_alpha   90.00
_cell.angle_beta   90.00
_cell.angle_gamma   90.00
#
_symmetry.space_group_name_H-M   'P 1'
#
loop_
_entity.id
_entity.type
_entity.pdbx_description
1 polymer ?
#
loop_
_entity_poly.entity_id
_entity_poly.type
_entity_poly.pdbx_seq_one_letter_code
_entity_poly.pdbx_strand_id
1 'polypeptide(L)'
;MVDFGAFDAAPLVKEPFAHFVAHGFVPKSVMVDIDRDFPEVPKRGSFPMSELDSGPSFKALVDYLESDEVAAKFSEKLGIDLVGKPTTMTIRGFSGEQDGRVHTDSRSKLVTVLLYLNSGWSSPEGRLRLLRSNNLDDWFDEVPPDAGTLLAFVNTENAWHGHKPFVGQRRSIQLNWVVSDAAVRRSQWRHGLSAKIKRWLGGGKKSVGNAH
;
A
#
# COMPACT_ATOMS: atom_id res chain seq x y z
N MET A 1 12.54 1.06 14.91
CA MET A 1 11.28 0.56 14.32
C MET A 1 11.49 0.11 12.88
N VAL A 2 12.07 0.93 12.00
CA VAL A 2 12.47 0.58 10.64
C VAL A 2 13.99 0.52 10.51
N ASP A 3 14.49 -0.17 9.50
CA ASP A 3 15.92 -0.34 9.21
C ASP A 3 16.32 0.54 8.02
N PHE A 4 16.88 1.71 8.31
CA PHE A 4 17.42 2.58 7.27
C PHE A 4 18.71 2.03 6.64
N GLY A 5 19.44 1.11 7.28
CA GLY A 5 20.54 0.40 6.64
C GLY A 5 20.07 -0.45 5.46
N ALA A 6 18.97 -1.20 5.64
CA ALA A 6 18.32 -1.94 4.55
C ALA A 6 17.73 -1.00 3.47
N PHE A 7 17.18 0.14 3.88
CA PHE A 7 16.69 1.18 2.97
C PHE A 7 17.82 1.79 2.13
N ASP A 8 18.91 2.21 2.77
CA ASP A 8 20.02 2.87 2.09
C ASP A 8 20.76 1.90 1.15
N ALA A 9 20.89 0.62 1.53
CA ALA A 9 21.52 -0.44 0.73
C ALA A 9 20.68 -0.85 -0.50
N ALA A 10 19.38 -0.59 -0.51
CA ALA A 10 18.51 -0.93 -1.64
C ALA A 10 18.87 -0.09 -2.88
N PRO A 11 19.20 -0.70 -4.04
CA PRO A 11 19.59 0.04 -5.22
C PRO A 11 18.41 0.83 -5.80
N LEU A 12 18.64 2.10 -6.15
CA LEU A 12 17.70 2.89 -6.92
C LEU A 12 17.81 2.54 -8.41
N VAL A 13 16.76 1.97 -8.97
CA VAL A 13 16.61 1.72 -10.40
C VAL A 13 15.88 2.90 -11.00
N LYS A 14 16.44 3.52 -12.06
CA LYS A 14 15.88 4.75 -12.67
C LYS A 14 14.94 4.48 -13.84
N GLU A 15 15.15 3.39 -14.57
CA GLU A 15 14.39 3.07 -15.77
C GLU A 15 13.52 1.81 -15.57
N PRO A 16 12.31 1.77 -16.16
CA PRO A 16 11.62 2.81 -16.94
C PRO A 16 11.03 3.94 -16.09
N PHE A 17 11.01 3.82 -14.79
CA PHE A 17 10.68 4.86 -13.79
C PHE A 17 11.43 4.59 -12.49
N ALA A 18 11.72 5.65 -11.74
CA ALA A 18 12.51 5.54 -10.53
C ALA A 18 11.78 4.73 -9.46
N HIS A 19 12.41 3.64 -9.00
CA HIS A 19 11.88 2.77 -7.94
C HIS A 19 13.00 2.07 -7.19
N PHE A 20 12.68 1.54 -6.02
CA PHE A 20 13.56 0.64 -5.26
C PHE A 20 12.74 -0.32 -4.39
N VAL A 21 13.36 -1.44 -4.05
CA VAL A 21 12.80 -2.46 -3.14
C VAL A 21 13.76 -2.66 -1.98
N ALA A 22 13.31 -2.39 -0.75
CA ALA A 22 14.08 -2.61 0.47
C ALA A 22 13.49 -3.80 1.23
N HIS A 23 14.17 -4.95 1.15
CA HIS A 23 13.82 -6.12 1.94
C HIS A 23 14.25 -5.93 3.39
N GLY A 24 13.40 -6.31 4.33
CA GLY A 24 13.70 -6.17 5.76
C GLY A 24 13.66 -4.72 6.27
N PHE A 25 13.04 -3.80 5.54
CA PHE A 25 12.83 -2.42 5.99
C PHE A 25 12.15 -2.36 7.36
N VAL A 26 11.17 -3.25 7.62
CA VAL A 26 10.72 -3.53 8.98
C VAL A 26 11.37 -4.84 9.44
N PRO A 27 12.24 -4.81 10.46
CA PRO A 27 12.92 -6.01 10.95
C PRO A 27 11.95 -7.08 11.45
N LYS A 28 12.32 -8.36 11.30
CA LYS A 28 11.48 -9.49 11.75
C LYS A 28 11.13 -9.41 13.24
N SER A 29 12.03 -8.90 14.07
CA SER A 29 11.79 -8.72 15.51
C SER A 29 10.66 -7.73 15.82
N VAL A 30 10.45 -6.74 14.95
CA VAL A 30 9.38 -5.74 15.09
C VAL A 30 8.08 -6.25 14.47
N MET A 31 8.16 -7.09 13.45
CA MET A 31 6.98 -7.61 12.74
C MET A 31 6.02 -8.38 13.63
N VAL A 32 6.49 -9.02 14.70
CA VAL A 32 5.64 -9.76 15.66
C VAL A 32 4.62 -8.83 16.33
N ASP A 33 5.09 -7.66 16.78
CA ASP A 33 4.22 -6.68 17.43
C ASP A 33 3.31 -5.98 16.41
N ILE A 34 3.82 -5.69 15.21
CA ILE A 34 3.04 -5.11 14.12
C ILE A 34 1.92 -6.06 13.68
N ASP A 35 2.18 -7.36 13.58
CA ASP A 35 1.20 -8.37 13.17
C ASP A 35 0.09 -8.53 14.22
N ARG A 36 0.45 -8.54 15.52
CA ARG A 36 -0.50 -8.57 16.63
C ARG A 36 -1.41 -7.34 16.62
N ASP A 37 -0.84 -6.16 16.36
CA ASP A 37 -1.50 -4.86 16.46
C ASP A 37 -2.12 -4.41 15.12
N PHE A 38 -2.03 -5.25 14.07
CA PHE A 38 -2.62 -4.96 12.75
C PHE A 38 -4.14 -4.77 12.88
N PRO A 39 -4.72 -3.72 12.27
CA PRO A 39 -6.13 -3.42 12.40
C PRO A 39 -7.02 -4.53 11.83
N GLU A 40 -8.19 -4.72 12.42
CA GLU A 40 -9.22 -5.54 11.81
C GLU A 40 -9.75 -4.84 10.55
N VAL A 41 -9.39 -5.38 9.38
CA VAL A 41 -9.87 -4.86 8.10
C VAL A 41 -11.15 -5.59 7.73
N PRO A 42 -12.31 -4.90 7.72
CA PRO A 42 -13.62 -5.57 7.73
C PRO A 42 -13.95 -6.32 6.44
N LYS A 43 -13.27 -6.00 5.33
CA LYS A 43 -13.52 -6.60 4.03
C LYS A 43 -12.42 -6.29 3.01
N ARG A 44 -12.55 -6.83 1.82
CA ARG A 44 -11.71 -6.50 0.67
C ARG A 44 -11.77 -5.00 0.31
N GLY A 45 -10.64 -4.43 -0.05
CA GLY A 45 -10.48 -3.03 -0.45
C GLY A 45 -9.34 -2.34 0.30
N SER A 46 -9.17 -1.06 0.02
CA SER A 46 -8.24 -0.18 0.72
C SER A 46 -9.02 0.76 1.62
N PHE A 47 -8.64 0.84 2.87
CA PHE A 47 -9.30 1.65 3.90
C PHE A 47 -8.35 2.74 4.36
N PRO A 48 -8.80 4.01 4.46
CA PRO A 48 -8.02 5.05 5.12
C PRO A 48 -7.66 4.61 6.54
N MET A 49 -6.43 4.88 6.99
CA MET A 49 -6.01 4.56 8.35
C MET A 49 -6.93 5.20 9.40
N SER A 50 -7.45 6.39 9.12
CA SER A 50 -8.40 7.10 9.99
C SER A 50 -9.75 6.40 10.21
N GLU A 51 -10.07 5.36 9.45
CA GLU A 51 -11.30 4.57 9.58
C GLU A 51 -11.06 3.22 10.29
N LEU A 52 -9.84 2.95 10.75
CA LEU A 52 -9.44 1.68 11.34
C LEU A 52 -8.89 1.86 12.74
N ASP A 53 -9.31 0.98 13.64
CA ASP A 53 -8.71 0.87 14.96
C ASP A 53 -7.56 -0.13 14.91
N SER A 54 -6.39 0.26 15.42
CA SER A 54 -5.20 -0.58 15.47
C SER A 54 -4.55 -0.54 16.84
N GLY A 55 -3.74 -1.57 17.13
CA GLY A 55 -2.95 -1.57 18.36
C GLY A 55 -1.77 -0.58 18.29
N PRO A 56 -1.11 -0.34 19.43
CA PRO A 56 -0.14 0.73 19.61
C PRO A 56 1.10 0.60 18.72
N SER A 57 1.60 -0.63 18.48
CA SER A 57 2.80 -0.83 17.67
C SER A 57 2.54 -0.52 16.19
N PHE A 58 1.37 -0.91 15.67
CA PHE A 58 0.96 -0.58 14.31
C PHE A 58 0.75 0.92 14.14
N LYS A 59 0.07 1.56 15.10
CA LYS A 59 -0.11 3.01 15.10
C LYS A 59 1.23 3.75 15.12
N ALA A 60 2.17 3.34 15.96
CA ALA A 60 3.48 3.95 16.02
C ALA A 60 4.27 3.81 14.69
N LEU A 61 4.13 2.67 13.99
CA LEU A 61 4.71 2.49 12.65
C LEU A 61 4.09 3.47 11.64
N VAL A 62 2.76 3.60 11.64
CA VAL A 62 2.04 4.52 10.76
C VAL A 62 2.45 5.97 11.01
N ASP A 63 2.44 6.41 12.27
CA ASP A 63 2.83 7.77 12.67
C ASP A 63 4.30 8.05 12.25
N TYR A 64 5.20 7.06 12.41
CA TYR A 64 6.59 7.21 12.01
C TYR A 64 6.77 7.29 10.47
N LEU A 65 6.03 6.48 9.71
CA LEU A 65 6.07 6.53 8.24
C LEU A 65 5.64 7.89 7.67
N GLU A 66 4.80 8.65 8.38
CA GLU A 66 4.36 9.99 7.99
C GLU A 66 5.26 11.12 8.53
N SER A 67 6.36 10.80 9.24
CA SER A 67 7.27 11.80 9.81
C SER A 67 8.13 12.51 8.75
N ASP A 68 8.55 13.73 9.08
CA ASP A 68 9.50 14.49 8.26
C ASP A 68 10.86 13.78 8.12
N GLU A 69 11.27 12.99 9.11
CA GLU A 69 12.49 12.17 9.05
C GLU A 69 12.41 11.16 7.90
N VAL A 70 11.29 10.43 7.81
CA VAL A 70 11.04 9.49 6.72
C VAL A 70 10.92 10.23 5.39
N ALA A 71 10.18 11.35 5.34
CA ALA A 71 10.06 12.15 4.13
C ALA A 71 11.43 12.64 3.62
N ALA A 72 12.34 13.07 4.52
CA ALA A 72 13.69 13.49 4.17
C ALA A 72 14.52 12.34 3.56
N LYS A 73 14.46 11.13 4.15
CA LYS A 73 15.15 9.93 3.63
C LYS A 73 14.66 9.55 2.24
N PHE A 74 13.35 9.58 2.00
CA PHE A 74 12.80 9.32 0.67
C PHE A 74 13.14 10.44 -0.32
N SER A 75 13.15 11.70 0.13
CA SER A 75 13.55 12.85 -0.69
C SER A 75 14.98 12.71 -1.19
N GLU A 76 15.91 12.38 -0.29
CA GLU A 76 17.33 12.16 -0.60
C GLU A 76 17.49 11.03 -1.63
N LYS A 77 16.86 9.87 -1.38
CA LYS A 77 17.00 8.69 -2.23
C LYS A 77 16.39 8.85 -3.61
N LEU A 78 15.21 9.49 -3.70
CA LEU A 78 14.46 9.62 -4.96
C LEU A 78 14.76 10.92 -5.70
N GLY A 79 15.45 11.89 -5.07
CA GLY A 79 15.73 13.20 -5.67
C GLY A 79 14.46 14.08 -5.83
N ILE A 80 13.47 13.92 -4.95
CA ILE A 80 12.19 14.64 -4.98
C ILE A 80 11.94 15.26 -3.61
N ASP A 81 11.62 16.56 -3.54
CA ASP A 81 11.27 17.21 -2.28
C ASP A 81 9.91 16.72 -1.76
N LEU A 82 9.93 15.94 -0.67
CA LEU A 82 8.77 15.36 -0.01
C LEU A 82 8.51 15.92 1.38
N VAL A 83 9.48 16.64 1.98
CA VAL A 83 9.33 17.23 3.32
C VAL A 83 8.19 18.26 3.31
N GLY A 84 7.27 18.14 4.27
CA GLY A 84 6.09 19.00 4.34
C GLY A 84 5.04 18.76 3.25
N LYS A 85 5.21 17.77 2.37
CA LYS A 85 4.15 17.39 1.43
C LYS A 85 3.07 16.59 2.15
N PRO A 86 1.79 16.83 1.82
CA PRO A 86 0.69 16.06 2.40
C PRO A 86 0.79 14.58 2.02
N THR A 87 0.33 13.72 2.93
CA THR A 87 0.28 12.27 2.72
C THR A 87 -1.15 11.74 2.63
N THR A 88 -1.28 10.58 2.02
CA THR A 88 -2.46 9.73 2.14
C THR A 88 -2.03 8.33 2.49
N MET A 89 -2.68 7.72 3.48
CA MET A 89 -2.38 6.35 3.90
C MET A 89 -3.62 5.47 3.85
N THR A 90 -3.46 4.30 3.27
CA THR A 90 -4.50 3.28 3.23
C THR A 90 -3.95 1.91 3.62
N ILE A 91 -4.79 1.14 4.28
CA ILE A 91 -4.50 -0.21 4.74
C ILE A 91 -5.33 -1.21 3.94
N ARG A 92 -4.71 -2.29 3.52
CA ARG A 92 -5.36 -3.42 2.89
C ARG A 92 -5.12 -4.69 3.72
N GLY A 93 -6.19 -5.45 4.00
CA GLY A 93 -6.10 -6.76 4.70
C GLY A 93 -6.26 -7.94 3.75
N PHE A 94 -7.11 -7.79 2.74
CA PHE A 94 -7.50 -8.86 1.83
C PHE A 94 -7.50 -8.40 0.37
N SER A 95 -7.20 -9.35 -0.51
CA SER A 95 -7.30 -9.21 -1.97
C SER A 95 -8.34 -10.18 -2.53
N GLY A 96 -8.91 -9.85 -3.67
CA GLY A 96 -9.86 -10.70 -4.39
C GLY A 96 -9.62 -10.67 -5.90
N GLU A 97 -10.39 -11.45 -6.66
CA GLU A 97 -10.23 -11.67 -8.09
C GLU A 97 -10.14 -10.40 -8.95
N GLN A 98 -10.77 -9.31 -8.51
CA GLN A 98 -10.80 -8.05 -9.26
C GLN A 98 -9.69 -7.08 -8.84
N ASP A 99 -8.86 -7.45 -7.86
CA ASP A 99 -7.73 -6.65 -7.42
C ASP A 99 -6.49 -6.93 -8.29
N GLY A 100 -5.57 -5.98 -8.32
CA GLY A 100 -4.32 -6.12 -9.08
C GLY A 100 -4.38 -5.73 -10.55
N ARG A 101 -5.46 -5.08 -11.00
CA ARG A 101 -5.54 -4.60 -12.39
C ARG A 101 -4.39 -3.67 -12.70
N VAL A 102 -3.86 -3.78 -13.92
CA VAL A 102 -2.80 -2.91 -14.41
C VAL A 102 -3.29 -1.46 -14.47
N HIS A 103 -2.51 -0.56 -13.90
CA HIS A 103 -2.81 0.87 -13.91
C HIS A 103 -1.54 1.70 -13.64
N THR A 104 -1.62 2.99 -13.87
CA THR A 104 -0.74 4.00 -13.28
C THR A 104 -1.50 4.72 -12.18
N ASP A 105 -0.78 5.26 -11.22
CA ASP A 105 -1.39 6.02 -10.14
C ASP A 105 -1.86 7.41 -10.61
N SER A 106 -2.70 8.05 -9.80
CA SER A 106 -3.20 9.41 -10.08
C SER A 106 -2.05 10.41 -10.18
N ARG A 107 -2.10 11.33 -11.13
CA ARG A 107 -1.15 12.46 -11.30
C ARG A 107 -1.00 13.36 -10.05
N SER A 108 -1.91 13.26 -9.10
CA SER A 108 -1.79 13.97 -7.82
C SER A 108 -0.82 13.33 -6.83
N LYS A 109 -0.39 12.09 -7.06
CA LYS A 109 0.62 11.41 -6.26
C LYS A 109 2.02 11.73 -6.81
N LEU A 110 2.95 12.03 -5.93
CA LEU A 110 4.37 12.23 -6.24
C LEU A 110 5.13 10.90 -6.15
N VAL A 111 4.95 10.21 -5.04
CA VAL A 111 5.59 8.94 -4.73
C VAL A 111 4.55 8.00 -4.13
N THR A 112 4.58 6.73 -4.53
CA THR A 112 3.83 5.65 -3.91
C THR A 112 4.80 4.72 -3.18
N VAL A 113 4.46 4.40 -1.94
CA VAL A 113 5.16 3.42 -1.10
C VAL A 113 4.19 2.32 -0.73
N LEU A 114 4.63 1.07 -0.89
CA LEU A 114 3.94 -0.12 -0.45
C LEU A 114 4.81 -0.84 0.58
N LEU A 115 4.34 -0.95 1.81
CA LEU A 115 4.95 -1.76 2.84
C LEU A 115 4.12 -3.03 3.04
N TYR A 116 4.73 -4.18 2.83
CA TYR A 116 4.07 -5.48 2.92
C TYR A 116 4.25 -6.11 4.29
N LEU A 117 3.18 -6.79 4.75
CA LEU A 117 3.08 -7.29 6.12
C LEU A 117 2.57 -8.75 6.15
N ASN A 118 2.98 -9.59 5.20
CA ASN A 118 2.54 -10.98 5.12
C ASN A 118 3.68 -11.92 5.46
N SER A 119 3.55 -12.65 6.56
CA SER A 119 4.53 -13.67 6.94
C SER A 119 4.36 -14.93 6.08
N GLY A 120 5.48 -15.42 5.51
CA GLY A 120 5.51 -16.68 4.78
C GLY A 120 4.74 -16.68 3.45
N TRP A 121 4.86 -15.62 2.64
CA TRP A 121 4.23 -15.57 1.34
C TRP A 121 4.78 -16.65 0.40
N SER A 122 3.95 -17.59 0.01
CA SER A 122 4.32 -18.72 -0.86
C SER A 122 3.61 -18.72 -2.22
N SER A 123 2.55 -17.90 -2.39
CA SER A 123 1.83 -17.84 -3.65
C SER A 123 2.65 -17.20 -4.77
N PRO A 124 2.61 -17.73 -6.00
CA PRO A 124 3.12 -17.04 -7.18
C PRO A 124 2.23 -15.87 -7.62
N GLU A 125 0.94 -15.87 -7.25
CA GLU A 125 0.04 -14.77 -7.53
C GLU A 125 0.11 -13.70 -6.43
N GLY A 126 -0.44 -12.50 -6.71
CA GLY A 126 -0.48 -11.39 -5.77
C GLY A 126 0.85 -10.68 -5.57
N ARG A 127 1.92 -11.09 -6.25
CA ARG A 127 3.20 -10.37 -6.31
C ARG A 127 3.02 -9.14 -7.18
N LEU A 128 3.49 -7.99 -6.70
CA LEU A 128 3.36 -6.77 -7.49
C LEU A 128 4.39 -6.77 -8.61
N ARG A 129 3.92 -6.55 -9.82
CA ARG A 129 4.74 -6.36 -11.02
C ARG A 129 4.85 -4.89 -11.35
N LEU A 130 6.07 -4.45 -11.63
CA LEU A 130 6.38 -3.19 -12.26
C LEU A 130 6.53 -3.42 -13.77
N LEU A 131 5.84 -2.62 -14.59
CA LEU A 131 5.58 -2.94 -15.99
C LEU A 131 6.13 -1.84 -16.92
N ARG A 132 6.55 -2.23 -18.13
CA ARG A 132 6.94 -1.28 -19.19
C ARG A 132 5.74 -0.69 -19.91
N SER A 133 4.60 -1.39 -19.87
CA SER A 133 3.38 -0.98 -20.58
C SER A 133 2.12 -1.38 -19.81
N ASN A 134 0.96 -1.05 -20.37
CA ASN A 134 -0.34 -1.52 -19.85
C ASN A 134 -0.59 -3.01 -20.16
N ASN A 135 0.42 -3.84 -19.95
CA ASN A 135 0.32 -5.29 -20.12
C ASN A 135 1.01 -5.97 -18.92
N LEU A 136 0.24 -6.81 -18.20
CA LEU A 136 0.73 -7.47 -16.99
C LEU A 136 1.91 -8.43 -17.25
N ASP A 137 2.05 -8.93 -18.47
CA ASP A 137 3.14 -9.84 -18.84
C ASP A 137 4.40 -9.11 -19.36
N ASP A 138 4.33 -7.79 -19.57
CA ASP A 138 5.46 -6.93 -19.93
C ASP A 138 6.13 -6.34 -18.67
N TRP A 139 6.41 -7.21 -17.71
CA TRP A 139 7.03 -6.79 -16.45
C TRP A 139 8.56 -6.79 -16.54
N PHE A 140 9.19 -5.98 -15.71
CA PHE A 140 10.65 -5.91 -15.57
C PHE A 140 11.10 -6.19 -14.13
N ASP A 141 10.18 -6.05 -13.15
CA ASP A 141 10.42 -6.40 -11.76
C ASP A 141 9.15 -6.97 -11.13
N GLU A 142 9.29 -7.93 -10.22
CA GLU A 142 8.20 -8.58 -9.49
C GLU A 142 8.52 -8.67 -8.00
N VAL A 143 7.73 -8.00 -7.18
CA VAL A 143 7.96 -7.87 -5.74
C VAL A 143 6.97 -8.74 -4.98
N PRO A 144 7.44 -9.80 -4.28
CA PRO A 144 6.61 -10.58 -3.39
C PRO A 144 6.19 -9.71 -2.19
N PRO A 145 4.93 -9.83 -1.73
CA PRO A 145 4.44 -9.02 -0.61
C PRO A 145 4.87 -9.57 0.75
N ASP A 146 6.14 -9.95 0.89
CA ASP A 146 6.71 -10.51 2.11
C ASP A 146 6.79 -9.47 3.23
N ALA A 147 6.63 -9.95 4.47
CA ALA A 147 6.66 -9.12 5.66
C ALA A 147 7.95 -8.31 5.78
N GLY A 148 7.81 -7.01 6.02
CA GLY A 148 8.91 -6.07 6.15
C GLY A 148 9.51 -5.59 4.83
N THR A 149 9.00 -6.04 3.67
CA THR A 149 9.43 -5.56 2.35
C THR A 149 8.74 -4.25 2.01
N LEU A 150 9.54 -3.24 1.65
CA LEU A 150 9.08 -1.95 1.16
C LEU A 150 9.42 -1.83 -0.32
N LEU A 151 8.41 -1.45 -1.12
CA LEU A 151 8.57 -0.97 -2.49
C LEU A 151 8.21 0.51 -2.52
N ALA A 152 9.04 1.34 -3.16
CA ALA A 152 8.71 2.73 -3.45
C ALA A 152 8.99 3.05 -4.90
N PHE A 153 8.13 3.88 -5.50
CA PHE A 153 8.32 4.36 -6.86
C PHE A 153 7.79 5.79 -7.05
N VAL A 154 8.44 6.49 -7.97
CA VAL A 154 8.01 7.82 -8.42
C VAL A 154 6.85 7.66 -9.38
N ASN A 155 5.77 8.39 -9.13
CA ASN A 155 4.60 8.38 -10.01
C ASN A 155 4.86 9.19 -11.28
N THR A 156 4.84 8.49 -12.40
CA THR A 156 4.95 9.04 -13.75
C THR A 156 3.83 8.46 -14.63
N GLU A 157 3.64 9.01 -15.82
CA GLU A 157 2.60 8.53 -16.74
C GLU A 157 2.83 7.08 -17.20
N ASN A 158 4.07 6.60 -17.13
CA ASN A 158 4.49 5.25 -17.48
C ASN A 158 4.80 4.35 -16.28
N ALA A 159 4.51 4.77 -15.05
CA ALA A 159 4.69 3.95 -13.85
C ALA A 159 3.61 2.87 -13.73
N TRP A 160 3.52 2.02 -14.77
CA TRP A 160 2.56 0.92 -14.83
C TRP A 160 2.88 -0.15 -13.81
N HIS A 161 1.86 -0.59 -13.10
CA HIS A 161 2.00 -1.66 -12.13
C HIS A 161 0.69 -2.42 -11.95
N GLY A 162 0.81 -3.65 -11.44
CA GLY A 162 -0.34 -4.52 -11.18
C GLY A 162 0.12 -5.85 -10.62
N HIS A 163 -0.81 -6.78 -10.39
CA HIS A 163 -0.47 -8.13 -9.99
C HIS A 163 -1.51 -9.13 -10.54
N LYS A 164 -1.10 -10.37 -10.70
CA LYS A 164 -2.05 -11.45 -11.00
C LYS A 164 -3.10 -11.54 -9.90
N PRO A 165 -4.36 -11.85 -10.23
CA PRO A 165 -5.41 -12.03 -9.25
C PRO A 165 -4.99 -12.98 -8.13
N PHE A 166 -5.23 -12.57 -6.90
CA PHE A 166 -4.99 -13.37 -5.70
C PHE A 166 -6.20 -13.21 -4.78
N VAL A 167 -6.74 -14.29 -4.29
CA VAL A 167 -7.86 -14.31 -3.35
C VAL A 167 -7.37 -14.77 -2.00
N GLY A 168 -7.39 -13.90 -1.02
CA GLY A 168 -6.92 -14.22 0.32
C GLY A 168 -6.39 -13.04 1.10
N GLN A 169 -5.78 -13.34 2.24
CA GLN A 169 -5.12 -12.35 3.06
C GLN A 169 -3.90 -11.79 2.32
N ARG A 170 -3.88 -10.47 2.17
CA ARG A 170 -2.77 -9.73 1.56
C ARG A 170 -2.69 -8.37 2.25
N ARG A 171 -1.92 -8.33 3.32
CA ARG A 171 -1.75 -7.16 4.19
C ARG A 171 -0.72 -6.21 3.61
N SER A 172 -1.07 -4.94 3.49
CA SER A 172 -0.15 -3.89 3.09
C SER A 172 -0.58 -2.53 3.60
N ILE A 173 0.40 -1.67 3.87
CA ILE A 173 0.24 -0.23 4.01
C ILE A 173 0.60 0.39 2.66
N GLN A 174 -0.23 1.28 2.16
CA GLN A 174 0.10 2.15 1.04
C GLN A 174 0.14 3.59 1.52
N LEU A 175 1.33 4.17 1.51
CA LEU A 175 1.58 5.60 1.76
C LEU A 175 1.83 6.30 0.44
N ASN A 176 1.25 7.48 0.25
CA ASN A 176 1.55 8.32 -0.92
C ASN A 176 1.82 9.75 -0.44
N TRP A 177 2.90 10.36 -0.94
CA TRP A 177 3.04 11.81 -0.92
C TRP A 177 2.28 12.39 -2.10
N VAL A 178 1.54 13.48 -1.85
CA VAL A 178 0.66 14.10 -2.86
C VAL A 178 0.93 15.59 -3.01
N VAL A 179 0.55 16.13 -4.17
CA VAL A 179 0.88 17.51 -4.55
C VAL A 179 0.20 18.60 -3.69
N SER A 180 -0.91 18.28 -3.01
CA SER A 180 -1.67 19.26 -2.22
C SER A 180 -2.71 18.64 -1.30
N ASP A 181 -3.18 19.40 -0.28
CA ASP A 181 -4.28 19.02 0.61
C ASP A 181 -5.60 18.78 -0.15
N ALA A 182 -5.81 19.46 -1.27
CA ALA A 182 -6.97 19.21 -2.12
C ALA A 182 -6.94 17.77 -2.71
N ALA A 183 -5.75 17.25 -2.99
CA ALA A 183 -5.57 15.85 -3.40
C ALA A 183 -5.89 14.88 -2.27
N VAL A 184 -5.50 15.19 -1.02
CA VAL A 184 -5.87 14.42 0.18
C VAL A 184 -7.38 14.34 0.33
N ARG A 185 -8.07 15.47 0.35
CA ARG A 185 -9.54 15.54 0.47
C ARG A 185 -10.25 14.75 -0.62
N ARG A 186 -9.76 14.81 -1.87
CA ARG A 186 -10.31 14.05 -3.00
C ARG A 186 -10.12 12.55 -2.85
N SER A 187 -8.97 12.13 -2.33
CA SER A 187 -8.68 10.72 -2.03
C SER A 187 -9.60 10.19 -0.93
N GLN A 188 -9.73 10.91 0.18
CA GLN A 188 -10.61 10.55 1.29
C GLN A 188 -12.08 10.46 0.86
N TRP A 189 -12.55 11.41 0.04
CA TRP A 189 -13.92 11.40 -0.49
C TRP A 189 -14.19 10.17 -1.36
N ARG A 190 -13.26 9.77 -2.24
CA ARG A 190 -13.39 8.57 -3.07
C ARG A 190 -13.45 7.29 -2.24
N HIS A 191 -12.63 7.17 -1.20
CA HIS A 191 -12.63 6.03 -0.31
C HIS A 191 -13.88 5.99 0.56
N GLY A 192 -14.28 7.11 1.15
CA GLY A 192 -15.50 7.22 1.96
C GLY A 192 -16.77 6.94 1.16
N LEU A 193 -16.86 7.39 -0.09
CA LEU A 193 -18.01 7.10 -0.96
C LEU A 193 -18.09 5.61 -1.32
N SER A 194 -16.97 4.98 -1.65
CA SER A 194 -16.92 3.55 -1.95
C SER A 194 -17.28 2.69 -0.75
N ALA A 195 -16.91 3.09 0.46
CA ALA A 195 -17.27 2.41 1.70
C ALA A 195 -18.77 2.55 2.02
N LYS A 196 -19.36 3.74 1.83
CA LYS A 196 -20.80 3.98 2.01
C LYS A 196 -21.66 3.21 1.03
N ILE A 197 -21.31 3.21 -0.26
CA ILE A 197 -22.06 2.47 -1.31
C ILE A 197 -21.97 0.96 -1.05
N LYS A 198 -20.81 0.42 -0.66
CA LYS A 198 -20.65 -0.99 -0.33
C LYS A 198 -21.42 -1.39 0.94
N ARG A 199 -21.60 -0.49 1.91
CA ARG A 199 -22.42 -0.72 3.11
C ARG A 199 -23.89 -0.77 2.76
N TRP A 200 -24.36 0.08 1.84
CA TRP A 200 -25.76 0.11 1.38
C TRP A 200 -26.13 -1.11 0.54
N LEU A 201 -25.25 -1.58 -0.35
CA LEU A 201 -25.44 -2.78 -1.17
C LEU A 201 -25.26 -4.11 -0.42
N GLY A 202 -24.54 -4.11 0.72
CA GLY A 202 -24.34 -5.30 1.56
C GLY A 202 -25.39 -5.52 2.65
N GLY A 203 -26.28 -4.53 2.91
CA GLY A 203 -27.30 -4.59 3.96
C GLY A 203 -28.64 -5.24 3.55
N GLY A 204 -28.77 -5.75 2.33
CA GLY A 204 -30.02 -6.23 1.75
C GLY A 204 -30.30 -7.74 1.78
N LYS A 205 -29.68 -8.51 2.69
CA LYS A 205 -30.07 -9.92 2.91
C LYS A 205 -30.39 -10.17 4.38
N LYS A 206 -31.52 -9.65 4.84
CA LYS A 206 -32.21 -10.25 6.00
C LYS A 206 -33.12 -11.36 5.46
N SER A 207 -32.85 -12.56 5.94
CA SER A 207 -33.63 -13.77 5.74
C SER A 207 -35.11 -13.53 6.05
N VAL A 208 -35.97 -13.83 5.10
CA VAL A 208 -37.37 -14.14 5.37
C VAL A 208 -37.38 -15.54 5.96
N GLY A 209 -37.68 -15.64 7.25
CA GLY A 209 -37.94 -16.90 7.91
C GLY A 209 -39.21 -17.52 7.34
N ASN A 210 -39.14 -18.79 6.99
CA ASN A 210 -40.33 -19.62 6.79
C ASN A 210 -40.77 -20.15 8.15
N ALA A 211 -41.95 -19.67 8.58
CA ALA A 211 -42.81 -20.42 9.47
C ALA A 211 -43.71 -21.31 8.59
N HIS A 212 -43.55 -22.60 8.74
CA HIS A 212 -44.63 -23.63 8.84
C HIS A 212 -43.94 -24.98 9.03
#